data_d77b022e8063415a70aca8a2dd978847
#
_entry.id   d77b022e8063415a70aca8a2dd978847
#
_cell.length_a   1.000
_cell.length_b   1.000
_cell.length_c   1.000
_cell.angle_alpha   90.00
_cell.angle_beta   90.00
_cell.angle_gamma   90.00
#
_symmetry.space_group_name_H-M   'P 1'
#
loop_
_entity.id
_entity.type
_entity.pdbx_description
1 polymer ?
#
loop_
_entity_poly.entity_id
_entity_poly.type
_entity_poly.pdbx_seq_one_letter_code
_entity_poly.pdbx_strand_id
1 'polypeptide(L)'
;MSGPMTDSPILETRSLGKRFSIGTRFSAEGKRTVHAVDNVSLTVRRGETVGLVGESGCGKSTLARCLVRLYDISDGELLFEGEDITSKSLSELRPLRRRLQMVFQDPSASLNPRRRVGDLVAEPLRIHSKLSSREITARVAELFELVGLLPDHVMRYPHEFSGGQRQRVGIARAIALNPDLVVLDEPVSALDVSVQAQIVNLLADLQEKLNLTYIFIAHDLSVVRQVSTRIAVMYLGSIVEEGPAEEVFATSAHPYSQALISAVPVVETTPSGTRKRIILTGDVPSPLKPPSGCRFHPRCPIAVERCRTERPELREYRPGRKVACHFPTV
;
A
#
# COMPACT_ATOMS: atom_id res chain seq x y z
N MET A 1 2.88 28.51 6.47
CA MET A 1 4.11 28.78 5.70
C MET A 1 4.65 27.44 5.25
N SER A 2 4.36 27.05 4.01
CA SER A 2 4.82 25.78 3.42
C SER A 2 6.32 25.92 3.12
N GLY A 3 7.14 25.19 3.88
CA GLY A 3 8.57 25.07 3.57
C GLY A 3 8.77 24.47 2.17
N PRO A 4 9.91 24.72 1.50
CA PRO A 4 10.16 24.19 0.18
C PRO A 4 10.11 22.65 0.27
N MET A 5 9.22 22.03 -0.51
CA MET A 5 9.21 20.58 -0.73
C MET A 5 10.58 20.22 -1.30
N THR A 6 11.40 19.56 -0.50
CA THR A 6 12.65 18.98 -1.01
C THR A 6 12.27 17.95 -2.04
N ASP A 7 12.75 18.11 -3.27
CA ASP A 7 12.42 17.28 -4.45
C ASP A 7 12.93 15.82 -4.32
N SER A 8 13.63 15.51 -3.23
CA SER A 8 14.16 14.19 -2.95
C SER A 8 13.09 13.24 -2.39
N PRO A 9 12.99 12.03 -2.93
CA PRO A 9 12.02 11.05 -2.46
C PRO A 9 12.30 10.60 -1.03
N ILE A 10 11.22 10.39 -0.24
CA ILE A 10 11.33 9.77 1.08
C ILE A 10 11.58 8.26 0.98
N LEU A 11 10.98 7.61 -0.03
CA LEU A 11 11.16 6.19 -0.30
C LEU A 11 11.32 5.97 -1.81
N GLU A 12 12.28 5.14 -2.17
CA GLU A 12 12.51 4.73 -3.55
C GLU A 12 12.79 3.24 -3.61
N THR A 13 12.19 2.55 -4.57
CA THR A 13 12.56 1.19 -4.93
C THR A 13 13.12 1.16 -6.33
N ARG A 14 14.18 0.37 -6.55
CA ARG A 14 14.81 0.16 -7.84
C ARG A 14 14.79 -1.33 -8.16
N SER A 15 13.97 -1.71 -9.13
CA SER A 15 13.82 -3.10 -9.59
C SER A 15 13.58 -4.11 -8.45
N LEU A 16 12.84 -3.68 -7.40
CA LEU A 16 12.61 -4.47 -6.20
C LEU A 16 11.88 -5.77 -6.53
N GLY A 17 12.42 -6.89 -6.03
CA GLY A 17 11.85 -8.21 -6.19
C GLY A 17 11.72 -8.97 -4.86
N LYS A 18 10.63 -9.74 -4.74
CA LYS A 18 10.43 -10.69 -3.63
C LYS A 18 9.99 -12.04 -4.15
N ARG A 19 10.78 -13.04 -3.81
CA ARG A 19 10.51 -14.44 -4.13
C ARG A 19 10.32 -15.25 -2.86
N PHE A 20 9.37 -16.18 -2.90
CA PHE A 20 9.17 -17.17 -1.84
C PHE A 20 9.42 -18.56 -2.41
N SER A 21 10.18 -19.37 -1.68
CA SER A 21 10.36 -20.80 -1.99
C SER A 21 9.27 -21.60 -1.32
N ILE A 22 8.52 -22.40 -2.09
CA ILE A 22 7.47 -23.31 -1.60
C ILE A 22 7.88 -24.75 -1.90
N GLY A 23 7.54 -25.66 -0.99
CA GLY A 23 7.87 -27.07 -1.09
C GLY A 23 9.22 -27.42 -0.46
N THR A 24 9.38 -28.69 -0.15
CA THR A 24 10.64 -29.24 0.37
C THR A 24 11.38 -29.99 -0.74
N ARG A 25 12.70 -30.19 -0.56
CA ARG A 25 13.55 -30.94 -1.50
C ARG A 25 13.04 -32.39 -1.72
N PHE A 26 12.19 -32.87 -0.80
CA PHE A 26 11.62 -34.23 -0.78
C PHE A 26 10.14 -34.27 -1.17
N SER A 27 9.51 -33.14 -1.54
CA SER A 27 8.13 -33.18 -2.06
C SER A 27 8.13 -33.68 -3.50
N ALA A 28 7.10 -34.44 -3.90
CA ALA A 28 6.93 -34.97 -5.25
C ALA A 28 6.98 -33.87 -6.36
N GLU A 29 6.71 -32.61 -5.99
CA GLU A 29 6.68 -31.45 -6.89
C GLU A 29 7.97 -30.60 -6.87
N GLY A 30 8.96 -30.97 -6.04
CA GLY A 30 10.21 -30.21 -5.90
C GLY A 30 10.04 -28.82 -5.27
N LYS A 31 11.13 -28.05 -5.27
CA LYS A 31 11.15 -26.66 -4.80
C LYS A 31 10.61 -25.74 -5.89
N ARG A 32 9.50 -25.05 -5.61
CA ARG A 32 8.89 -24.04 -6.51
C ARG A 32 9.15 -22.64 -5.98
N THR A 33 9.24 -21.67 -6.89
CA THR A 33 9.46 -20.26 -6.55
C THR A 33 8.23 -19.44 -6.94
N VAL A 34 7.67 -18.71 -5.98
CA VAL A 34 6.61 -17.73 -6.21
C VAL A 34 7.25 -16.36 -6.41
N HIS A 35 6.99 -15.73 -7.53
CA HIS A 35 7.40 -14.35 -7.81
C HIS A 35 6.32 -13.38 -7.34
N ALA A 36 6.31 -13.09 -6.03
CA ALA A 36 5.27 -12.26 -5.43
C ALA A 36 5.42 -10.78 -5.76
N VAL A 37 6.66 -10.29 -5.86
CA VAL A 37 7.01 -8.95 -6.36
C VAL A 37 8.15 -9.13 -7.35
N ASP A 38 8.08 -8.43 -8.49
CA ASP A 38 9.03 -8.60 -9.57
C ASP A 38 9.26 -7.30 -10.34
N ASN A 39 10.48 -6.77 -10.20
CA ASN A 39 10.96 -5.58 -10.88
C ASN A 39 10.10 -4.33 -10.62
N VAL A 40 9.80 -4.06 -9.34
CA VAL A 40 9.02 -2.88 -8.93
C VAL A 40 9.95 -1.71 -8.67
N SER A 41 9.79 -0.65 -9.47
CA SER A 41 10.43 0.65 -9.26
C SER A 41 9.35 1.68 -8.94
N LEU A 42 9.36 2.20 -7.72
CA LEU A 42 8.38 3.14 -7.19
C LEU A 42 9.09 4.23 -6.41
N THR A 43 8.65 5.46 -6.60
CA THR A 43 9.17 6.62 -5.87
C THR A 43 8.04 7.25 -5.06
N VAL A 44 8.27 7.56 -3.80
CA VAL A 44 7.31 8.24 -2.90
C VAL A 44 7.92 9.53 -2.40
N ARG A 45 7.21 10.65 -2.58
CA ARG A 45 7.64 11.98 -2.10
C ARG A 45 7.05 12.28 -0.72
N ARG A 46 7.66 13.22 0.00
CA ARG A 46 7.12 13.65 1.30
C ARG A 46 5.75 14.31 1.14
N GLY A 47 4.84 14.01 2.07
CA GLY A 47 3.50 14.58 2.11
C GLY A 47 2.54 14.07 1.05
N GLU A 48 2.97 13.20 0.10
CA GLU A 48 2.05 12.61 -0.86
C GLU A 48 1.36 11.34 -0.33
N THR A 49 0.24 11.00 -0.95
CA THR A 49 -0.39 9.68 -0.83
C THR A 49 -0.29 8.95 -2.16
N VAL A 50 0.47 7.85 -2.16
CA VAL A 50 0.55 6.94 -3.31
C VAL A 50 -0.43 5.78 -3.11
N GLY A 51 -1.46 5.71 -3.96
CA GLY A 51 -2.39 4.58 -3.98
C GLY A 51 -1.80 3.38 -4.72
N LEU A 52 -1.77 2.21 -4.11
CA LEU A 52 -1.37 0.96 -4.75
C LEU A 52 -2.59 0.06 -4.95
N VAL A 53 -2.97 -0.15 -6.20
CA VAL A 53 -4.19 -0.87 -6.58
C VAL A 53 -3.91 -2.09 -7.45
N GLY A 54 -4.84 -3.02 -7.49
CA GLY A 54 -4.78 -4.24 -8.31
C GLY A 54 -5.63 -5.36 -7.73
N GLU A 55 -5.83 -6.42 -8.52
CA GLU A 55 -6.61 -7.59 -8.09
C GLU A 55 -6.03 -8.26 -6.82
N SER A 56 -6.88 -9.01 -6.09
CA SER A 56 -6.41 -9.80 -4.93
C SER A 56 -5.31 -10.78 -5.36
N GLY A 57 -4.29 -10.93 -4.51
CA GLY A 57 -3.17 -11.84 -4.79
C GLY A 57 -2.12 -11.31 -5.78
N CYS A 58 -2.24 -10.08 -6.32
CA CYS A 58 -1.26 -9.53 -7.26
C CYS A 58 0.08 -9.10 -6.62
N GLY A 59 0.22 -9.19 -5.29
CA GLY A 59 1.48 -8.91 -4.59
C GLY A 59 1.53 -7.62 -3.77
N LYS A 60 0.45 -6.84 -3.66
CA LYS A 60 0.39 -5.55 -2.93
C LYS A 60 0.86 -5.63 -1.48
N SER A 61 0.26 -6.52 -0.68
CA SER A 61 0.64 -6.69 0.73
C SER A 61 2.05 -7.26 0.91
N THR A 62 2.54 -8.03 -0.08
CA THR A 62 3.94 -8.46 -0.09
C THR A 62 4.88 -7.29 -0.32
N LEU A 63 4.57 -6.44 -1.30
CA LEU A 63 5.32 -5.21 -1.55
C LEU A 63 5.30 -4.30 -0.30
N ALA A 64 4.12 -4.06 0.30
CA ALA A 64 3.99 -3.30 1.54
C ALA A 64 4.96 -3.76 2.64
N ARG A 65 5.01 -5.08 2.89
CA ARG A 65 5.90 -5.66 3.90
C ARG A 65 7.38 -5.59 3.53
N CYS A 66 7.72 -5.60 2.23
CA CYS A 66 9.08 -5.33 1.78
C CYS A 66 9.47 -3.87 2.02
N LEU A 67 8.56 -2.92 1.72
CA LEU A 67 8.82 -1.49 1.88
C LEU A 67 9.12 -1.09 3.33
N VAL A 68 8.49 -1.74 4.31
CA VAL A 68 8.78 -1.55 5.75
C VAL A 68 9.82 -2.54 6.30
N ARG A 69 10.50 -3.29 5.45
CA ARG A 69 11.52 -4.30 5.83
C ARG A 69 11.02 -5.30 6.88
N LEU A 70 9.74 -5.73 6.76
CA LEU A 70 9.21 -6.90 7.46
C LEU A 70 9.54 -8.18 6.70
N TYR A 71 9.68 -8.10 5.37
CA TYR A 71 10.23 -9.16 4.53
C TYR A 71 11.56 -8.73 3.95
N ASP A 72 12.51 -9.67 3.91
CA ASP A 72 13.76 -9.46 3.20
C ASP A 72 13.50 -9.36 1.70
N ILE A 73 14.25 -8.49 1.05
CA ILE A 73 14.20 -8.24 -0.38
C ILE A 73 15.05 -9.31 -1.06
N SER A 74 14.55 -9.86 -2.18
CA SER A 74 15.24 -10.90 -2.92
C SER A 74 16.15 -10.33 -4.01
N ASP A 75 15.72 -9.22 -4.63
CA ASP A 75 16.42 -8.54 -5.72
C ASP A 75 16.12 -7.04 -5.68
N GLY A 76 17.00 -6.24 -6.29
CA GLY A 76 16.84 -4.79 -6.38
C GLY A 76 17.21 -4.05 -5.10
N GLU A 77 16.83 -2.79 -5.02
CA GLU A 77 17.20 -1.88 -3.94
C GLU A 77 15.97 -1.22 -3.32
N LEU A 78 16.06 -0.92 -2.04
CA LEU A 78 15.12 -0.08 -1.28
C LEU A 78 15.89 1.03 -0.58
N LEU A 79 15.59 2.27 -0.95
CA LEU A 79 16.22 3.45 -0.35
C LEU A 79 15.19 4.21 0.48
N PHE A 80 15.60 4.63 1.67
CA PHE A 80 14.84 5.53 2.53
C PHE A 80 15.64 6.80 2.74
N GLU A 81 15.13 7.95 2.27
CA GLU A 81 15.84 9.23 2.19
C GLU A 81 17.22 9.14 1.51
N GLY A 82 17.32 8.35 0.45
CA GLY A 82 18.57 8.13 -0.29
C GLY A 82 19.53 7.13 0.35
N GLU A 83 19.27 6.68 1.59
CA GLU A 83 20.06 5.64 2.24
C GLU A 83 19.56 4.25 1.82
N ASP A 84 20.46 3.38 1.34
CA ASP A 84 20.10 1.99 1.02
C ASP A 84 19.85 1.19 2.31
N ILE A 85 18.62 0.67 2.42
CA ILE A 85 18.17 -0.14 3.55
C ILE A 85 17.90 -1.60 3.15
N THR A 86 18.26 -2.00 1.94
CA THR A 86 17.94 -3.30 1.34
C THR A 86 18.43 -4.48 2.16
N SER A 87 19.67 -4.42 2.63
CA SER A 87 20.34 -5.52 3.33
C SER A 87 20.61 -5.26 4.81
N LYS A 88 20.11 -4.12 5.34
CA LYS A 88 20.34 -3.77 6.77
C LYS A 88 19.81 -4.85 7.70
N SER A 89 20.59 -5.14 8.73
CA SER A 89 20.25 -6.03 9.84
C SER A 89 19.11 -5.46 10.70
N LEU A 90 18.49 -6.29 11.53
CA LEU A 90 17.40 -5.87 12.42
C LEU A 90 17.84 -4.76 13.41
N SER A 91 19.09 -4.76 13.84
CA SER A 91 19.67 -3.71 14.69
C SER A 91 19.81 -2.37 13.99
N GLU A 92 20.26 -2.38 12.74
CA GLU A 92 20.40 -1.18 11.90
C GLU A 92 19.05 -0.63 11.46
N LEU A 93 18.03 -1.48 11.29
CA LEU A 93 16.67 -1.07 11.00
C LEU A 93 15.92 -0.47 12.18
N ARG A 94 16.38 -0.71 13.43
CA ARG A 94 15.69 -0.25 14.65
C ARG A 94 15.43 1.28 14.69
N PRO A 95 16.36 2.16 14.34
CA PRO A 95 16.09 3.61 14.24
C PRO A 95 15.08 3.96 13.16
N LEU A 96 15.15 3.28 12.00
CA LEU A 96 14.27 3.52 10.86
C LEU A 96 12.82 3.11 11.13
N ARG A 97 12.60 2.06 11.94
CA ARG A 97 11.26 1.62 12.36
C ARG A 97 10.47 2.65 13.15
N ARG A 98 11.12 3.69 13.69
CA ARG A 98 10.40 4.84 14.28
C ARG A 98 9.75 5.70 13.21
N ARG A 99 10.38 5.80 12.06
CA ARG A 99 10.06 6.71 10.97
C ARG A 99 9.20 6.06 9.87
N LEU A 100 9.27 4.74 9.77
CA LEU A 100 8.60 3.92 8.76
C LEU A 100 7.70 2.93 9.46
N GLN A 101 6.38 3.16 9.38
CA GLN A 101 5.36 2.40 10.12
C GLN A 101 4.36 1.74 9.17
N MET A 102 3.59 0.78 9.70
CA MET A 102 2.58 0.06 8.92
C MET A 102 1.29 -0.13 9.74
N VAL A 103 0.16 0.10 9.08
CA VAL A 103 -1.16 -0.32 9.53
C VAL A 103 -1.54 -1.58 8.76
N PHE A 104 -1.89 -2.65 9.47
CA PHE A 104 -2.18 -3.95 8.88
C PHE A 104 -3.66 -4.08 8.48
N GLN A 105 -3.93 -4.95 7.52
CA GLN A 105 -5.24 -5.23 6.95
C GLN A 105 -6.28 -5.67 8.01
N ASP A 106 -5.88 -6.53 8.94
CA ASP A 106 -6.76 -6.99 10.02
C ASP A 106 -6.32 -6.40 11.37
N PRO A 107 -7.05 -5.39 11.87
CA PRO A 107 -6.76 -4.81 13.17
C PRO A 107 -6.93 -5.83 14.31
N SER A 108 -7.82 -6.84 14.16
CA SER A 108 -8.03 -7.86 15.20
C SER A 108 -6.83 -8.79 15.31
N ALA A 109 -6.25 -9.19 14.19
CA ALA A 109 -5.02 -10.02 14.20
C ALA A 109 -3.78 -9.23 14.65
N SER A 110 -3.78 -7.91 14.49
CA SER A 110 -2.64 -7.04 14.85
C SER A 110 -2.63 -6.58 16.31
N LEU A 111 -3.75 -6.70 17.02
CA LEU A 111 -3.90 -6.30 18.42
C LEU A 111 -3.98 -7.53 19.33
N ASN A 112 -3.04 -7.65 20.29
CA ASN A 112 -3.09 -8.74 21.26
C ASN A 112 -4.36 -8.64 22.11
N PRO A 113 -5.32 -9.59 22.04
CA PRO A 113 -6.62 -9.49 22.72
C PRO A 113 -6.52 -9.55 24.26
N ARG A 114 -5.38 -9.98 24.80
CA ARG A 114 -5.13 -10.10 26.23
C ARG A 114 -4.51 -8.84 26.86
N ARG A 115 -4.22 -7.83 26.05
CA ARG A 115 -3.64 -6.56 26.50
C ARG A 115 -4.64 -5.42 26.35
N ARG A 116 -4.59 -4.43 27.25
CA ARG A 116 -5.36 -3.21 27.12
C ARG A 116 -4.90 -2.39 25.93
N VAL A 117 -5.82 -1.72 25.26
CA VAL A 117 -5.50 -0.94 24.05
C VAL A 117 -4.52 0.20 24.32
N GLY A 118 -4.59 0.83 25.52
CA GLY A 118 -3.61 1.82 25.93
C GLY A 118 -2.18 1.26 26.01
N ASP A 119 -2.01 0.02 26.48
CA ASP A 119 -0.70 -0.64 26.51
C ASP A 119 -0.18 -0.99 25.11
N LEU A 120 -1.09 -1.34 24.19
CA LEU A 120 -0.72 -1.63 22.78
C LEU A 120 -0.26 -0.36 22.06
N VAL A 121 -0.88 0.79 22.32
CA VAL A 121 -0.46 2.08 21.76
C VAL A 121 0.81 2.62 22.43
N ALA A 122 0.99 2.35 23.73
CA ALA A 122 2.19 2.74 24.49
C ALA A 122 3.43 1.91 24.12
N GLU A 123 3.28 0.71 23.56
CA GLU A 123 4.38 -0.23 23.32
C GLU A 123 5.48 0.33 22.41
N PRO A 124 5.19 0.95 21.24
CA PRO A 124 6.23 1.60 20.44
C PRO A 124 6.98 2.69 21.21
N LEU A 125 6.28 3.48 22.04
CA LEU A 125 6.89 4.53 22.84
C LEU A 125 7.87 3.95 23.87
N ARG A 126 7.47 2.86 24.58
CA ARG A 126 8.35 2.17 25.56
C ARG A 126 9.63 1.59 24.90
N ILE A 127 9.50 1.09 23.66
CA ILE A 127 10.62 0.44 22.96
C ILE A 127 11.57 1.45 22.33
N HIS A 128 11.02 2.54 21.77
CA HIS A 128 11.75 3.43 20.88
C HIS A 128 11.97 4.85 21.42
N SER A 129 11.43 5.21 22.59
CA SER A 129 11.64 6.53 23.19
C SER A 129 12.31 6.42 24.56
N LYS A 130 12.75 7.56 25.10
CA LYS A 130 13.26 7.71 26.47
C LYS A 130 12.24 8.38 27.41
N LEU A 131 10.96 8.42 27.00
CA LEU A 131 9.90 9.05 27.76
C LEU A 131 9.66 8.32 29.09
N SER A 132 9.39 9.07 30.15
CA SER A 132 8.95 8.55 31.43
C SER A 132 7.54 7.93 31.32
N SER A 133 7.15 7.10 32.26
CA SER A 133 5.81 6.49 32.29
C SER A 133 4.69 7.55 32.28
N ARG A 134 4.89 8.69 32.92
CA ARG A 134 3.91 9.80 32.94
C ARG A 134 3.77 10.44 31.55
N GLU A 135 4.89 10.69 30.87
CA GLU A 135 4.89 11.25 29.51
C GLU A 135 4.27 10.28 28.49
N ILE A 136 4.56 8.97 28.63
CA ILE A 136 3.92 7.94 27.78
C ILE A 136 2.40 7.94 28.00
N THR A 137 1.93 8.01 29.26
CA THR A 137 0.49 8.05 29.54
C THR A 137 -0.17 9.29 28.92
N ALA A 138 0.45 10.46 29.06
CA ALA A 138 -0.05 11.70 28.44
C ALA A 138 -0.07 11.58 26.90
N ARG A 139 1.00 11.07 26.30
CA ARG A 139 1.07 10.88 24.84
C ARG A 139 0.02 9.89 24.32
N VAL A 140 -0.25 8.81 25.03
CA VAL A 140 -1.31 7.85 24.68
C VAL A 140 -2.70 8.52 24.72
N ALA A 141 -2.98 9.37 25.72
CA ALA A 141 -4.23 10.12 25.78
C ALA A 141 -4.38 11.06 24.56
N GLU A 142 -3.35 11.82 24.22
CA GLU A 142 -3.33 12.67 23.02
C GLU A 142 -3.59 11.87 21.73
N LEU A 143 -2.96 10.69 21.60
CA LEU A 143 -3.15 9.82 20.44
C LEU A 143 -4.58 9.30 20.32
N PHE A 144 -5.23 9.00 21.46
CA PHE A 144 -6.64 8.59 21.47
C PHE A 144 -7.55 9.74 21.02
N GLU A 145 -7.31 10.94 21.48
CA GLU A 145 -8.05 12.14 21.02
C GLU A 145 -7.84 12.39 19.53
N LEU A 146 -6.59 12.30 19.05
CA LEU A 146 -6.24 12.48 17.63
C LEU A 146 -6.99 11.52 16.71
N VAL A 147 -7.22 10.28 17.15
CA VAL A 147 -7.97 9.29 16.36
C VAL A 147 -9.48 9.26 16.68
N GLY A 148 -9.97 10.20 17.50
CA GLY A 148 -11.39 10.32 17.87
C GLY A 148 -11.87 9.20 18.77
N LEU A 149 -11.02 8.69 19.68
CA LEU A 149 -11.36 7.79 20.78
C LEU A 149 -11.39 8.56 22.09
N LEU A 150 -12.21 8.09 23.05
CA LEU A 150 -12.28 8.69 24.37
C LEU A 150 -11.06 8.30 25.22
N PRO A 151 -10.53 9.21 26.08
CA PRO A 151 -9.39 8.93 26.95
C PRO A 151 -9.56 7.69 27.84
N ASP A 152 -10.76 7.47 28.40
CA ASP A 152 -11.05 6.30 29.27
C ASP A 152 -11.00 4.97 28.50
N HIS A 153 -11.03 4.99 27.16
CA HIS A 153 -10.90 3.77 26.36
C HIS A 153 -9.56 3.09 26.53
N VAL A 154 -8.51 3.79 27.01
CA VAL A 154 -7.16 3.22 27.24
C VAL A 154 -7.16 1.97 28.11
N MET A 155 -8.15 1.85 29.02
CA MET A 155 -8.26 0.74 29.97
C MET A 155 -8.98 -0.48 29.40
N ARG A 156 -9.64 -0.36 28.24
CA ARG A 156 -10.43 -1.42 27.60
C ARG A 156 -9.56 -2.41 26.83
N TYR A 157 -10.13 -3.57 26.52
CA TYR A 157 -9.53 -4.60 25.71
C TYR A 157 -10.02 -4.54 24.24
N PRO A 158 -9.26 -5.05 23.26
CA PRO A 158 -9.66 -4.99 21.86
C PRO A 158 -11.05 -5.56 21.53
N HIS A 159 -11.50 -6.59 22.24
CA HIS A 159 -12.81 -7.21 22.03
C HIS A 159 -14.00 -6.32 22.46
N GLU A 160 -13.76 -5.26 23.26
CA GLU A 160 -14.78 -4.30 23.68
C GLU A 160 -15.00 -3.16 22.66
N PHE A 161 -14.29 -3.19 21.51
CA PHE A 161 -14.34 -2.17 20.49
C PHE A 161 -15.02 -2.68 19.21
N SER A 162 -15.72 -1.79 18.50
CA SER A 162 -16.17 -2.04 17.13
C SER A 162 -14.98 -2.20 16.18
N GLY A 163 -15.22 -2.72 14.96
CA GLY A 163 -14.20 -2.85 13.92
C GLY A 163 -13.50 -1.52 13.61
N GLY A 164 -14.29 -0.45 13.42
CA GLY A 164 -13.75 0.89 13.17
C GLY A 164 -12.96 1.47 14.35
N GLN A 165 -13.38 1.20 15.57
CA GLN A 165 -12.63 1.61 16.77
C GLN A 165 -11.31 0.84 16.89
N ARG A 166 -11.28 -0.47 16.62
CA ARG A 166 -10.02 -1.24 16.56
C ARG A 166 -9.08 -0.70 15.50
N GLN A 167 -9.61 -0.30 14.35
CA GLN A 167 -8.80 0.33 13.30
C GLN A 167 -8.19 1.65 13.78
N ARG A 168 -8.95 2.49 14.48
CA ARG A 168 -8.46 3.74 15.09
C ARG A 168 -7.33 3.47 16.10
N VAL A 169 -7.43 2.42 16.90
CA VAL A 169 -6.34 1.98 17.80
C VAL A 169 -5.10 1.56 17.01
N GLY A 170 -5.27 0.83 15.92
CA GLY A 170 -4.17 0.45 15.01
C GLY A 170 -3.46 1.66 14.39
N ILE A 171 -4.24 2.66 13.97
CA ILE A 171 -3.74 3.93 13.46
C ILE A 171 -2.99 4.70 14.56
N ALA A 172 -3.58 4.84 15.78
CA ALA A 172 -2.93 5.51 16.91
C ALA A 172 -1.58 4.89 17.25
N ARG A 173 -1.49 3.54 17.23
CA ARG A 173 -0.23 2.82 17.43
C ARG A 173 0.80 3.13 16.35
N ALA A 174 0.39 3.19 15.10
CA ALA A 174 1.29 3.47 13.99
C ALA A 174 1.84 4.90 14.03
N ILE A 175 1.04 5.89 14.42
CA ILE A 175 1.47 7.29 14.50
C ILE A 175 2.13 7.66 15.83
N ALA A 176 2.23 6.75 16.80
CA ALA A 176 2.71 7.02 18.17
C ALA A 176 4.10 7.67 18.20
N LEU A 177 4.97 7.28 17.27
CA LEU A 177 6.35 7.75 17.16
C LEU A 177 6.54 8.93 16.19
N ASN A 178 5.46 9.56 15.71
CA ASN A 178 5.47 10.58 14.66
C ASN A 178 6.29 10.12 13.43
N PRO A 179 5.85 9.09 12.72
CA PRO A 179 6.57 8.56 11.57
C PRO A 179 6.56 9.54 10.40
N ASP A 180 7.53 9.41 9.51
CA ASP A 180 7.57 10.18 8.25
C ASP A 180 6.72 9.52 7.16
N LEU A 181 6.65 8.17 7.17
CA LEU A 181 5.91 7.36 6.19
C LEU A 181 5.11 6.26 6.90
N VAL A 182 3.84 6.12 6.52
CA VAL A 182 2.97 5.03 6.97
C VAL A 182 2.46 4.25 5.77
N VAL A 183 2.70 2.95 5.74
CA VAL A 183 2.11 2.02 4.77
C VAL A 183 0.79 1.51 5.34
N LEU A 184 -0.30 1.77 4.63
CA LEU A 184 -1.66 1.42 5.00
C LEU A 184 -2.10 0.21 4.15
N ASP A 185 -2.02 -1.01 4.69
CA ASP A 185 -2.37 -2.24 3.98
C ASP A 185 -3.85 -2.55 4.19
N GLU A 186 -4.69 -2.21 3.21
CA GLU A 186 -6.15 -2.36 3.21
C GLU A 186 -6.84 -1.85 4.50
N PRO A 187 -6.59 -0.60 4.92
CA PRO A 187 -6.98 -0.13 6.25
C PRO A 187 -8.49 -0.02 6.46
N VAL A 188 -9.31 -0.21 5.43
CA VAL A 188 -10.78 -0.06 5.48
C VAL A 188 -11.54 -1.27 4.94
N SER A 189 -10.85 -2.32 4.47
CA SER A 189 -11.47 -3.44 3.73
C SER A 189 -12.50 -4.25 4.52
N ALA A 190 -12.36 -4.32 5.84
CA ALA A 190 -13.23 -5.07 6.73
C ALA A 190 -14.30 -4.21 7.44
N LEU A 191 -14.55 -2.99 6.96
CA LEU A 191 -15.42 -2.02 7.60
C LEU A 191 -16.64 -1.69 6.72
N ASP A 192 -17.74 -1.30 7.36
CA ASP A 192 -18.93 -0.79 6.67
C ASP A 192 -18.62 0.53 5.95
N VAL A 193 -19.33 0.83 4.86
CA VAL A 193 -19.09 1.99 4.00
C VAL A 193 -19.06 3.32 4.77
N SER A 194 -19.97 3.50 5.73
CA SER A 194 -20.01 4.70 6.57
C SER A 194 -18.78 4.84 7.48
N VAL A 195 -18.29 3.72 8.01
CA VAL A 195 -17.09 3.68 8.85
C VAL A 195 -15.84 3.84 8.01
N GLN A 196 -15.82 3.28 6.79
CA GLN A 196 -14.74 3.51 5.82
C GLN A 196 -14.52 5.00 5.56
N ALA A 197 -15.61 5.74 5.26
CA ALA A 197 -15.53 7.19 5.05
C ALA A 197 -14.96 7.95 6.25
N GLN A 198 -15.33 7.55 7.45
CA GLN A 198 -14.79 8.14 8.68
C GLN A 198 -13.29 7.89 8.87
N ILE A 199 -12.80 6.67 8.55
CA ILE A 199 -11.38 6.34 8.63
C ILE A 199 -10.59 7.08 7.55
N VAL A 200 -11.13 7.19 6.34
CA VAL A 200 -10.54 7.95 5.23
C VAL A 200 -10.36 9.42 5.60
N ASN A 201 -11.41 10.06 6.13
CA ASN A 201 -11.33 11.45 6.59
C ASN A 201 -10.32 11.61 7.75
N LEU A 202 -10.34 10.69 8.71
CA LEU A 202 -9.34 10.69 9.79
C LEU A 202 -7.90 10.62 9.26
N LEU A 203 -7.62 9.77 8.27
CA LEU A 203 -6.29 9.65 7.68
C LEU A 203 -5.88 10.94 6.95
N ALA A 204 -6.80 11.62 6.27
CA ALA A 204 -6.56 12.91 5.64
C ALA A 204 -6.23 14.00 6.68
N ASP A 205 -7.03 14.08 7.75
CA ASP A 205 -6.80 15.02 8.85
C ASP A 205 -5.43 14.78 9.53
N LEU A 206 -5.07 13.51 9.75
CA LEU A 206 -3.79 13.15 10.33
C LEU A 206 -2.62 13.46 9.40
N GLN A 207 -2.80 13.29 8.09
CA GLN A 207 -1.79 13.64 7.09
C GLN A 207 -1.47 15.14 7.14
N GLU A 208 -2.50 15.98 7.15
CA GLU A 208 -2.35 17.43 7.23
C GLU A 208 -1.72 17.87 8.56
N LYS A 209 -2.26 17.39 9.70
CA LYS A 209 -1.81 17.78 11.04
C LYS A 209 -0.39 17.35 11.36
N LEU A 210 0.01 16.16 10.91
CA LEU A 210 1.29 15.53 11.26
C LEU A 210 2.28 15.50 10.08
N ASN A 211 1.92 16.06 8.92
CA ASN A 211 2.70 16.06 7.69
C ASN A 211 3.16 14.64 7.29
N LEU A 212 2.23 13.69 7.33
CA LEU A 212 2.50 12.28 7.04
C LEU A 212 2.57 12.01 5.53
N THR A 213 3.37 11.03 5.17
CA THR A 213 3.39 10.47 3.82
C THR A 213 2.70 9.10 3.87
N TYR A 214 1.88 8.77 2.86
CA TYR A 214 1.18 7.50 2.83
C TYR A 214 1.48 6.67 1.58
N ILE A 215 1.57 5.34 1.77
CA ILE A 215 1.33 4.36 0.72
C ILE A 215 0.03 3.67 1.09
N PHE A 216 -1.02 3.93 0.31
CA PHE A 216 -2.38 3.46 0.58
C PHE A 216 -2.73 2.29 -0.32
N ILE A 217 -2.84 1.10 0.25
CA ILE A 217 -3.20 -0.11 -0.47
C ILE A 217 -4.68 -0.39 -0.27
N ALA A 218 -5.43 -0.53 -1.34
CA ALA A 218 -6.80 -0.99 -1.29
C ALA A 218 -7.17 -1.76 -2.57
N HIS A 219 -8.23 -2.54 -2.47
CA HIS A 219 -8.88 -3.16 -3.62
C HIS A 219 -10.06 -2.30 -4.13
N ASP A 220 -10.62 -1.43 -3.28
CA ASP A 220 -11.65 -0.46 -3.67
C ASP A 220 -11.01 0.80 -4.25
N LEU A 221 -11.18 0.95 -5.55
CA LEU A 221 -10.64 2.07 -6.32
C LEU A 221 -11.32 3.40 -6.02
N SER A 222 -12.59 3.39 -5.55
CA SER A 222 -13.30 4.62 -5.19
C SER A 222 -12.65 5.27 -3.96
N VAL A 223 -12.27 4.47 -2.98
CA VAL A 223 -11.52 4.94 -1.80
C VAL A 223 -10.14 5.48 -2.20
N VAL A 224 -9.41 4.71 -3.04
CA VAL A 224 -8.07 5.14 -3.50
C VAL A 224 -8.13 6.45 -4.27
N ARG A 225 -9.13 6.65 -5.12
CA ARG A 225 -9.34 7.90 -5.86
C ARG A 225 -9.50 9.10 -4.93
N GLN A 226 -10.19 8.91 -3.80
CA GLN A 226 -10.47 9.98 -2.84
C GLN A 226 -9.21 10.43 -2.06
N VAL A 227 -8.30 9.48 -1.75
CA VAL A 227 -7.15 9.75 -0.85
C VAL A 227 -5.82 9.96 -1.56
N SER A 228 -5.69 9.50 -2.81
CA SER A 228 -4.40 9.40 -3.47
C SER A 228 -4.14 10.58 -4.41
N THR A 229 -2.95 11.15 -4.32
CA THR A 229 -2.44 12.13 -5.31
C THR A 229 -1.89 11.44 -6.54
N ARG A 230 -1.26 10.27 -6.36
CA ARG A 230 -0.76 9.40 -7.43
C ARG A 230 -1.20 7.97 -7.18
N ILE A 231 -1.33 7.20 -8.25
CA ILE A 231 -1.61 5.77 -8.17
C ILE A 231 -0.59 4.95 -8.94
N ALA A 232 -0.33 3.74 -8.42
CA ALA A 232 0.42 2.69 -9.08
C ALA A 232 -0.49 1.46 -9.21
N VAL A 233 -0.72 1.02 -10.43
CA VAL A 233 -1.54 -0.16 -10.74
C VAL A 233 -0.65 -1.37 -10.82
N MET A 234 -0.91 -2.37 -9.97
CA MET A 234 -0.09 -3.57 -9.86
C MET A 234 -0.81 -4.79 -10.44
N TYR A 235 -0.13 -5.53 -11.31
CA TYR A 235 -0.61 -6.79 -11.87
C TYR A 235 0.47 -7.85 -11.76
N LEU A 236 0.13 -9.00 -11.21
CA LEU A 236 0.98 -10.18 -11.08
C LEU A 236 2.44 -9.87 -10.65
N GLY A 237 2.58 -9.08 -9.58
CA GLY A 237 3.87 -8.73 -8.98
C GLY A 237 4.58 -7.52 -9.57
N SER A 238 4.04 -6.87 -10.61
CA SER A 238 4.70 -5.75 -11.29
C SER A 238 3.78 -4.54 -11.43
N ILE A 239 4.34 -3.32 -11.42
CA ILE A 239 3.59 -2.10 -11.74
C ILE A 239 3.41 -2.06 -13.27
N VAL A 240 2.16 -1.88 -13.70
CA VAL A 240 1.79 -1.81 -15.12
C VAL A 240 1.43 -0.40 -15.57
N GLU A 241 1.00 0.45 -14.64
CA GLU A 241 0.73 1.88 -14.90
C GLU A 241 0.94 2.69 -13.63
N GLU A 242 1.49 3.91 -13.75
CA GLU A 242 1.72 4.85 -12.67
C GLU A 242 1.49 6.28 -13.16
N GLY A 243 0.85 7.12 -12.33
CA GLY A 243 0.67 8.52 -12.66
C GLY A 243 -0.21 9.28 -11.68
N PRO A 244 -0.49 10.57 -11.92
CA PRO A 244 -1.45 11.35 -11.14
C PRO A 244 -2.80 10.64 -11.09
N ALA A 245 -3.42 10.55 -9.92
CA ALA A 245 -4.61 9.74 -9.70
C ALA A 245 -5.74 10.15 -10.66
N GLU A 246 -6.09 11.42 -10.70
CA GLU A 246 -7.18 11.93 -11.56
C GLU A 246 -6.97 11.61 -13.04
N GLU A 247 -5.73 11.72 -13.54
CA GLU A 247 -5.42 11.43 -14.94
C GLU A 247 -5.56 9.94 -15.27
N VAL A 248 -5.04 9.06 -14.39
CA VAL A 248 -5.13 7.61 -14.60
C VAL A 248 -6.59 7.14 -14.50
N PHE A 249 -7.39 7.71 -13.58
CA PHE A 249 -8.82 7.43 -13.51
C PHE A 249 -9.60 7.94 -14.72
N ALA A 250 -9.22 9.08 -15.27
CA ALA A 250 -9.88 9.65 -16.44
C ALA A 250 -9.53 8.90 -17.72
N THR A 251 -8.22 8.64 -17.93
CA THR A 251 -7.69 8.10 -19.20
C THR A 251 -6.57 7.08 -18.93
N SER A 252 -6.95 5.87 -18.48
CA SER A 252 -5.98 4.78 -18.26
C SER A 252 -5.36 4.34 -19.58
N ALA A 253 -4.03 4.15 -19.60
CA ALA A 253 -3.29 3.79 -20.79
C ALA A 253 -3.08 2.26 -20.92
N HIS A 254 -3.01 1.54 -19.79
CA HIS A 254 -2.86 0.08 -19.81
C HIS A 254 -4.23 -0.61 -19.87
N PRO A 255 -4.46 -1.59 -20.77
CA PRO A 255 -5.75 -2.28 -20.86
C PRO A 255 -6.26 -2.92 -19.57
N TYR A 256 -5.36 -3.38 -18.70
CA TYR A 256 -5.72 -3.86 -17.37
C TYR A 256 -6.25 -2.74 -16.46
N SER A 257 -5.59 -1.58 -16.47
CA SER A 257 -6.06 -0.41 -15.68
C SER A 257 -7.43 0.04 -16.15
N GLN A 258 -7.67 0.05 -17.47
CA GLN A 258 -8.98 0.38 -18.04
C GLN A 258 -10.08 -0.57 -17.54
N ALA A 259 -9.81 -1.88 -17.57
CA ALA A 259 -10.74 -2.87 -17.08
C ALA A 259 -11.01 -2.71 -15.58
N LEU A 260 -9.95 -2.53 -14.79
CA LEU A 260 -10.05 -2.36 -13.35
C LEU A 260 -10.86 -1.10 -12.98
N ILE A 261 -10.57 0.03 -13.62
CA ILE A 261 -11.26 1.31 -13.39
C ILE A 261 -12.69 1.31 -13.95
N SER A 262 -12.96 0.57 -15.03
CA SER A 262 -14.31 0.42 -15.58
C SER A 262 -15.28 -0.28 -14.64
N ALA A 263 -14.77 -1.02 -13.65
CA ALA A 263 -15.59 -1.70 -12.65
C ALA A 263 -16.01 -0.80 -11.48
N VAL A 264 -15.43 0.42 -11.36
CA VAL A 264 -15.81 1.39 -10.32
C VAL A 264 -17.19 1.97 -10.62
N PRO A 265 -18.14 1.89 -9.69
CA PRO A 265 -19.43 2.57 -9.84
C PRO A 265 -19.22 4.09 -9.93
N VAL A 266 -19.73 4.71 -10.98
CA VAL A 266 -19.75 6.17 -11.10
C VAL A 266 -21.14 6.63 -10.72
N VAL A 267 -21.23 7.53 -9.73
CA VAL A 267 -22.48 8.26 -9.46
C VAL A 267 -22.61 9.31 -10.58
N GLU A 268 -23.41 9.00 -11.59
CA GLU A 268 -23.64 9.90 -12.72
C GLU A 268 -24.44 11.12 -12.25
N THR A 269 -23.81 12.28 -12.29
CA THR A 269 -24.48 13.57 -12.10
C THR A 269 -24.94 14.18 -13.44
N THR A 270 -24.63 13.55 -14.57
CA THR A 270 -24.98 14.01 -15.92
C THR A 270 -25.32 12.85 -16.86
N PRO A 271 -26.31 12.98 -17.78
CA PRO A 271 -26.80 11.89 -18.64
C PRO A 271 -25.88 11.55 -19.83
N SER A 272 -24.62 11.80 -19.78
CA SER A 272 -23.70 11.53 -20.90
C SER A 272 -22.94 10.23 -20.72
N GLY A 273 -23.53 9.14 -21.20
CA GLY A 273 -22.84 7.91 -21.60
C GLY A 273 -22.46 6.97 -20.46
N THR A 274 -23.25 5.92 -20.25
CA THR A 274 -22.89 4.77 -19.40
C THR A 274 -21.50 4.24 -19.77
N ARG A 275 -20.55 4.35 -18.86
CA ARG A 275 -19.21 3.77 -19.01
C ARG A 275 -19.36 2.25 -19.12
N LYS A 276 -19.12 1.68 -20.31
CA LYS A 276 -19.23 0.24 -20.50
C LYS A 276 -18.20 -0.47 -19.65
N ARG A 277 -18.67 -1.35 -18.75
CA ARG A 277 -17.79 -2.22 -17.96
C ARG A 277 -17.01 -3.15 -18.90
N ILE A 278 -15.68 -3.15 -18.76
CA ILE A 278 -14.79 -4.06 -19.48
C ILE A 278 -14.66 -5.34 -18.65
N ILE A 279 -15.18 -6.44 -19.17
CA ILE A 279 -15.10 -7.75 -18.52
C ILE A 279 -13.86 -8.45 -19.05
N LEU A 280 -12.90 -8.70 -18.15
CA LEU A 280 -11.69 -9.47 -18.48
C LEU A 280 -12.06 -10.95 -18.59
N THR A 281 -11.64 -11.59 -19.67
CA THR A 281 -11.80 -13.03 -19.88
C THR A 281 -10.58 -13.80 -19.35
N GLY A 282 -10.81 -15.05 -18.89
CA GLY A 282 -9.78 -15.93 -18.38
C GLY A 282 -9.40 -15.67 -16.92
N ASP A 283 -8.76 -16.67 -16.31
CA ASP A 283 -8.31 -16.63 -14.93
C ASP A 283 -7.01 -15.81 -14.78
N VAL A 284 -6.78 -15.32 -13.54
CA VAL A 284 -5.51 -14.68 -13.19
C VAL A 284 -4.39 -15.73 -13.26
N PRO A 285 -3.34 -15.51 -14.06
CA PRO A 285 -2.25 -16.46 -14.16
C PRO A 285 -1.55 -16.68 -12.80
N SER A 286 -1.03 -17.90 -12.61
CA SER A 286 -0.36 -18.25 -11.37
C SER A 286 0.99 -17.51 -11.22
N PRO A 287 1.29 -16.94 -10.05
CA PRO A 287 2.60 -16.34 -9.76
C PRO A 287 3.73 -17.39 -9.64
N LEU A 288 3.38 -18.68 -9.61
CA LEU A 288 4.35 -19.78 -9.68
C LEU A 288 4.91 -19.98 -11.08
N LYS A 289 4.11 -19.66 -12.12
CA LYS A 289 4.50 -19.79 -13.53
C LYS A 289 3.94 -18.57 -14.27
N PRO A 290 4.56 -17.40 -14.08
CA PRO A 290 4.10 -16.19 -14.75
C PRO A 290 4.22 -16.34 -16.27
N PRO A 291 3.29 -15.76 -17.05
CA PRO A 291 3.36 -15.76 -18.50
C PRO A 291 4.67 -15.12 -19.00
N SER A 292 5.19 -15.63 -20.14
CA SER A 292 6.28 -14.98 -20.87
C SER A 292 5.86 -13.62 -21.42
N GLY A 293 6.80 -12.76 -21.72
CA GLY A 293 6.51 -11.43 -22.25
C GLY A 293 5.69 -10.58 -21.30
N CYS A 294 4.67 -9.88 -21.84
CA CYS A 294 3.73 -9.11 -21.05
C CYS A 294 2.88 -10.04 -20.18
N ARG A 295 2.93 -9.89 -18.85
CA ARG A 295 2.20 -10.75 -17.93
C ARG A 295 0.67 -10.71 -18.10
N PHE A 296 0.15 -9.62 -18.67
CA PHE A 296 -1.28 -9.44 -18.91
C PHE A 296 -1.73 -10.01 -20.26
N HIS A 297 -0.82 -10.42 -21.17
CA HIS A 297 -1.17 -10.86 -22.52
C HIS A 297 -2.26 -11.94 -22.60
N PRO A 298 -2.36 -12.92 -21.68
CA PRO A 298 -3.41 -13.95 -21.75
C PRO A 298 -4.82 -13.42 -21.58
N ARG A 299 -4.97 -12.25 -20.93
CA ARG A 299 -6.26 -11.60 -20.64
C ARG A 299 -6.46 -10.28 -21.40
N CYS A 300 -5.46 -9.88 -22.19
CA CYS A 300 -5.45 -8.60 -22.89
C CYS A 300 -6.24 -8.69 -24.20
N PRO A 301 -7.27 -7.85 -24.41
CA PRO A 301 -8.09 -7.90 -25.63
C PRO A 301 -7.34 -7.42 -26.90
N ILE A 302 -6.22 -6.70 -26.72
CA ILE A 302 -5.38 -6.17 -27.82
C ILE A 302 -4.04 -6.87 -27.91
N ALA A 303 -3.90 -8.05 -27.30
CA ALA A 303 -2.62 -8.77 -27.32
C ALA A 303 -2.21 -9.21 -28.71
N VAL A 304 -0.95 -8.94 -29.08
CA VAL A 304 -0.33 -9.38 -30.32
C VAL A 304 0.89 -10.27 -30.00
N GLU A 305 1.55 -10.84 -31.04
CA GLU A 305 2.66 -11.76 -30.84
C GLU A 305 3.83 -11.15 -30.03
N ARG A 306 4.14 -9.88 -30.24
CA ARG A 306 5.14 -9.16 -29.45
C ARG A 306 4.84 -9.20 -27.95
N CYS A 307 3.56 -9.11 -27.56
CA CYS A 307 3.16 -9.19 -26.16
C CYS A 307 3.42 -10.56 -25.51
N ARG A 308 3.53 -11.64 -26.30
CA ARG A 308 3.80 -13.00 -25.84
C ARG A 308 5.31 -13.24 -25.63
N THR A 309 6.14 -12.55 -26.38
CA THR A 309 7.59 -12.78 -26.43
C THR A 309 8.40 -11.75 -25.68
N GLU A 310 7.97 -10.47 -25.69
CA GLU A 310 8.71 -9.37 -25.09
C GLU A 310 7.96 -8.82 -23.87
N ARG A 311 8.72 -8.59 -22.77
CA ARG A 311 8.19 -7.92 -21.58
C ARG A 311 8.26 -6.39 -21.78
N PRO A 312 7.13 -5.66 -21.70
CA PRO A 312 7.17 -4.21 -21.76
C PRO A 312 7.78 -3.64 -20.46
N GLU A 313 8.69 -2.69 -20.63
CA GLU A 313 9.23 -1.92 -19.50
C GLU A 313 8.25 -0.84 -19.05
N LEU A 314 8.28 -0.51 -17.75
CA LEU A 314 7.56 0.64 -17.20
C LEU A 314 8.28 1.91 -17.64
N ARG A 315 7.81 2.56 -18.70
CA ARG A 315 8.41 3.76 -19.31
C ARG A 315 7.45 4.94 -19.27
N GLU A 316 8.01 6.12 -19.19
CA GLU A 316 7.24 7.35 -19.36
C GLU A 316 6.70 7.43 -20.80
N TYR A 317 5.38 7.64 -20.91
CA TYR A 317 4.70 7.82 -22.20
C TYR A 317 4.06 9.21 -22.32
N ARG A 318 3.84 9.88 -21.19
CA ARG A 318 3.46 11.28 -21.05
C ARG A 318 4.14 11.84 -19.79
N PRO A 319 4.35 13.16 -19.68
CA PRO A 319 4.96 13.77 -18.50
C PRO A 319 4.28 13.29 -17.20
N GLY A 320 5.06 12.71 -16.29
CA GLY A 320 4.60 12.19 -15.00
C GLY A 320 3.75 10.93 -15.05
N ARG A 321 3.55 10.30 -16.24
CA ARG A 321 2.81 9.06 -16.40
C ARG A 321 3.67 7.96 -17.02
N LYS A 322 3.72 6.80 -16.37
CA LYS A 322 4.45 5.62 -16.83
C LYS A 322 3.50 4.47 -17.14
N VAL A 323 3.83 3.70 -18.16
CA VAL A 323 3.04 2.52 -18.55
C VAL A 323 3.95 1.40 -19.04
N ALA A 324 3.65 0.16 -18.62
CA ALA A 324 4.30 -1.06 -19.07
C ALA A 324 3.43 -1.75 -20.14
N CYS A 325 3.28 -1.11 -21.29
CA CYS A 325 2.52 -1.61 -22.42
C CYS A 325 3.23 -1.30 -23.73
N HIS A 326 3.21 -2.25 -24.69
CA HIS A 326 3.75 -2.02 -26.05
C HIS A 326 2.84 -1.09 -26.87
N PHE A 327 1.53 -1.11 -26.56
CA PHE A 327 0.48 -0.40 -27.28
C PHE A 327 -0.42 0.35 -26.29
N PRO A 328 0.10 1.37 -25.57
CA PRO A 328 -0.73 2.14 -24.66
C PRO A 328 -1.87 2.81 -25.44
N THR A 329 -3.09 2.65 -24.93
CA THR A 329 -4.29 3.25 -25.52
C THR A 329 -4.63 4.52 -24.77
N VAL A 330 -4.80 5.64 -25.49
CA VAL A 330 -5.25 6.93 -24.95
C VAL A 330 -6.27 7.53 -25.90
#